data_406bc8373af57af5eed1f686394a53c0
#
_entry.id   406bc8373af57af5eed1f686394a53c0
#
_cell.length_a   1.000
_cell.length_b   1.000
_cell.length_c   1.000
_cell.angle_alpha   90.00
_cell.angle_beta   90.00
_cell.angle_gamma   90.00
#
_symmetry.space_group_name_H-M   'P 1'
#
loop_
_entity.id
_entity.type
_entity.pdbx_description
1 polymer ?
#
loop_
_entity_poly.entity_id
_entity_poly.type
_entity_poly.pdbx_seq_one_letter_code
_entity_poly.pdbx_strand_id
1 'polypeptide(L)'
;MSLKFLKQKIALGILSVTMVGGLIWSNAVMALELDIASEVVDVTQAGPVERHKIFLSRLKKISNTLSRDEYQMIQGVLQGQTYKADDNASLEEVMASLNRAVAQGYEGLFECVGRGCGSSNEWANAVFGQPKLYGPESTQFYWVGKALQTQTYWLVYGSKRSNKAVHFRVESVVPAAPSLKSRLFAAFSELGYLRLAWSDVVGSELELAEALGLWCTQHLNEPASGAYIRQVVLAVTGGDVTLAPSAGVDETGRLASELLANMTAERGLECQMSTFGLGRLAPIEGLPSERLDLILLP
;
A
#
# COMPACT_ATOMS: atom_id res chain seq x y z
N MET A 1 11.17 -50.58 68.35
CA MET A 1 11.71 -50.04 67.11
C MET A 1 10.56 -49.73 66.20
N SER A 2 10.14 -48.49 66.16
CA SER A 2 8.90 -48.13 65.43
C SER A 2 9.16 -46.81 64.69
N LEU A 3 9.09 -46.89 63.33
CA LEU A 3 9.21 -45.75 62.43
C LEU A 3 7.86 -45.04 62.40
N LYS A 4 7.81 -43.80 62.85
CA LYS A 4 6.66 -42.90 62.71
C LYS A 4 6.75 -42.19 61.36
N PHE A 5 5.81 -42.47 60.48
CA PHE A 5 5.60 -41.70 59.23
C PHE A 5 5.03 -40.32 59.52
N LEU A 6 5.76 -39.31 59.13
CA LEU A 6 5.32 -37.91 59.14
C LEU A 6 4.58 -37.60 57.83
N LYS A 7 3.27 -37.43 57.90
CA LYS A 7 2.46 -36.98 56.78
C LYS A 7 2.61 -35.46 56.59
N GLN A 8 3.36 -35.05 55.57
CA GLN A 8 3.45 -33.65 55.15
C GLN A 8 2.30 -33.34 54.19
N LYS A 9 1.39 -32.43 54.59
CA LYS A 9 0.34 -31.89 53.74
C LYS A 9 0.93 -30.92 52.78
N ILE A 10 0.93 -31.21 51.48
CA ILE A 10 1.25 -30.27 50.43
C ILE A 10 -0.02 -29.45 50.15
N ALA A 11 0.00 -28.19 50.47
CA ALA A 11 -1.01 -27.22 50.08
C ALA A 11 -0.80 -26.88 48.58
N LEU A 12 -1.76 -27.29 47.74
CA LEU A 12 -1.81 -26.88 46.35
C LEU A 12 -2.23 -25.42 46.27
N GLY A 13 -1.25 -24.53 46.03
CA GLY A 13 -1.51 -23.14 45.68
C GLY A 13 -1.98 -23.10 44.22
N ILE A 14 -3.24 -22.76 44.04
CA ILE A 14 -3.81 -22.49 42.69
C ILE A 14 -3.22 -21.16 42.21
N LEU A 15 -2.23 -21.22 41.32
CA LEU A 15 -1.75 -20.08 40.59
C LEU A 15 -2.78 -19.77 39.48
N SER A 16 -3.62 -18.76 39.72
CA SER A 16 -4.49 -18.20 38.68
C SER A 16 -3.64 -17.45 37.66
N VAL A 17 -3.36 -18.11 36.54
CA VAL A 17 -2.80 -17.46 35.37
C VAL A 17 -3.92 -16.64 34.72
N THR A 18 -3.92 -15.34 34.98
CA THR A 18 -4.73 -14.40 34.19
C THR A 18 -4.16 -14.34 32.78
N MET A 19 -4.80 -15.04 31.85
CA MET A 19 -4.59 -14.83 30.42
C MET A 19 -5.02 -13.40 30.07
N VAL A 20 -4.05 -12.51 29.94
CA VAL A 20 -4.23 -11.25 29.25
C VAL A 20 -4.40 -11.61 27.76
N GLY A 21 -5.66 -11.76 27.35
CA GLY A 21 -6.02 -11.92 25.97
C GLY A 21 -5.69 -10.63 25.20
N GLY A 22 -4.49 -10.55 24.68
CA GLY A 22 -4.17 -9.59 23.63
C GLY A 22 -5.06 -9.87 22.45
N LEU A 23 -6.05 -9.02 22.19
CA LEU A 23 -6.78 -8.95 20.95
C LEU A 23 -5.74 -8.63 19.86
N ILE A 24 -5.17 -9.66 19.25
CA ILE A 24 -4.48 -9.53 17.99
C ILE A 24 -5.58 -9.15 16.99
N TRP A 25 -5.69 -7.87 16.70
CA TRP A 25 -6.45 -7.41 15.55
C TRP A 25 -5.72 -7.93 14.31
N SER A 26 -6.04 -9.14 13.92
CA SER A 26 -5.70 -9.67 12.61
C SER A 26 -6.42 -8.74 11.62
N ASN A 27 -5.68 -7.83 11.01
CA ASN A 27 -6.13 -7.21 9.77
C ASN A 27 -6.25 -8.36 8.76
N ALA A 28 -7.43 -8.97 8.70
CA ALA A 28 -7.76 -9.90 7.65
C ALA A 28 -7.73 -9.07 6.36
N VAL A 29 -6.60 -9.16 5.65
CA VAL A 29 -6.57 -8.73 4.26
C VAL A 29 -7.68 -9.52 3.59
N MET A 30 -8.75 -8.83 3.17
CA MET A 30 -9.86 -9.44 2.46
C MET A 30 -9.28 -10.11 1.21
N ALA A 31 -9.11 -11.41 1.23
CA ALA A 31 -8.71 -12.17 0.07
C ALA A 31 -9.89 -12.20 -0.91
N LEU A 32 -9.62 -11.99 -2.20
CA LEU A 32 -10.62 -12.23 -3.23
C LEU A 32 -10.73 -13.74 -3.41
N GLU A 33 -11.71 -14.35 -2.77
CA GLU A 33 -11.99 -15.78 -2.85
C GLU A 33 -13.08 -16.06 -3.89
N LEU A 34 -12.76 -16.95 -4.81
CA LEU A 34 -13.73 -17.44 -5.79
C LEU A 34 -14.33 -18.75 -5.26
N ASP A 35 -15.64 -18.77 -5.13
CA ASP A 35 -16.41 -19.96 -4.77
C ASP A 35 -16.52 -20.91 -5.97
N ILE A 36 -15.40 -21.62 -6.24
CA ILE A 36 -15.27 -22.61 -7.30
C ILE A 36 -14.33 -23.74 -6.85
N ALA A 37 -14.77 -24.98 -7.00
CA ALA A 37 -13.94 -26.13 -6.70
C ALA A 37 -12.73 -26.17 -7.64
N SER A 38 -11.53 -26.11 -7.05
CA SER A 38 -10.29 -25.99 -7.81
C SER A 38 -9.06 -26.42 -6.98
N GLU A 39 -7.99 -26.78 -7.68
CA GLU A 39 -6.68 -27.05 -7.11
C GLU A 39 -5.68 -25.95 -7.45
N VAL A 40 -4.82 -25.58 -6.51
CA VAL A 40 -3.71 -24.65 -6.76
C VAL A 40 -2.62 -25.40 -7.53
N VAL A 41 -2.25 -24.87 -8.70
CA VAL A 41 -1.24 -25.48 -9.58
C VAL A 41 0.03 -24.65 -9.72
N ASP A 42 0.01 -23.40 -9.21
CA ASP A 42 1.18 -22.52 -9.13
C ASP A 42 0.95 -21.40 -8.12
N VAL A 43 2.02 -20.96 -7.47
CA VAL A 43 1.99 -19.89 -6.47
C VAL A 43 3.13 -18.90 -6.73
N THR A 44 2.79 -17.64 -6.86
CA THR A 44 3.75 -16.53 -6.76
C THR A 44 3.71 -16.02 -5.33
N GLN A 45 4.80 -16.23 -4.60
CA GLN A 45 4.93 -15.77 -3.22
C GLN A 45 4.87 -14.24 -3.14
N ALA A 46 4.34 -13.74 -2.02
CA ALA A 46 4.32 -12.31 -1.79
C ALA A 46 5.72 -11.70 -1.84
N GLY A 47 5.91 -10.71 -2.67
CA GLY A 47 7.20 -10.06 -2.84
C GLY A 47 7.08 -8.65 -3.42
N PRO A 48 8.09 -7.80 -3.16
CA PRO A 48 8.09 -6.43 -3.66
C PRO A 48 8.22 -6.40 -5.19
N VAL A 49 7.50 -5.48 -5.81
CA VAL A 49 7.60 -5.16 -7.23
C VAL A 49 7.72 -3.67 -7.41
N GLU A 50 8.71 -3.24 -8.19
CA GLU A 50 8.97 -1.84 -8.47
C GLU A 50 8.05 -1.28 -9.56
N ARG A 51 7.66 -2.11 -10.53
CA ARG A 51 6.97 -1.68 -11.74
C ARG A 51 6.05 -2.77 -12.28
N HIS A 52 5.02 -3.12 -11.51
CA HIS A 52 4.00 -4.06 -11.99
C HIS A 52 2.99 -3.35 -12.90
N LYS A 53 2.69 -3.96 -14.05
CA LYS A 53 1.74 -3.41 -15.02
C LYS A 53 0.34 -3.94 -14.77
N ILE A 54 -0.57 -3.05 -14.48
CA ILE A 54 -2.01 -3.30 -14.43
C ILE A 54 -2.60 -2.90 -15.79
N PHE A 55 -3.00 -3.86 -16.60
CA PHE A 55 -3.57 -3.57 -17.92
C PHE A 55 -5.03 -3.15 -17.79
N LEU A 56 -5.36 -2.01 -18.40
CA LEU A 56 -6.72 -1.42 -18.42
C LEU A 56 -7.34 -1.46 -19.82
N SER A 57 -6.74 -2.24 -20.71
CA SER A 57 -7.20 -2.44 -22.07
C SER A 57 -6.86 -3.86 -22.57
N ARG A 58 -7.45 -4.24 -23.70
CA ARG A 58 -7.11 -5.49 -24.38
C ARG A 58 -5.65 -5.53 -24.84
N LEU A 59 -5.03 -6.70 -24.81
CA LEU A 59 -3.68 -6.86 -25.36
C LEU A 59 -3.73 -6.97 -26.89
N LYS A 60 -3.18 -5.97 -27.55
CA LYS A 60 -2.98 -5.99 -28.99
C LYS A 60 -1.50 -6.15 -29.30
N LYS A 61 -1.19 -6.93 -30.32
CA LYS A 61 0.14 -7.03 -30.91
C LYS A 61 0.16 -6.26 -32.21
N ILE A 62 0.88 -5.13 -32.24
CA ILE A 62 1.07 -4.32 -33.45
C ILE A 62 2.55 -4.42 -33.83
N SER A 63 2.86 -4.87 -35.03
CA SER A 63 4.24 -4.99 -35.54
C SER A 63 5.17 -5.75 -34.58
N ASN A 64 4.72 -6.86 -34.06
CA ASN A 64 5.43 -7.71 -33.08
C ASN A 64 5.71 -7.07 -31.72
N THR A 65 5.15 -5.89 -31.44
CA THR A 65 5.23 -5.19 -30.16
C THR A 65 3.86 -5.17 -29.49
N LEU A 66 3.80 -5.49 -28.20
CA LEU A 66 2.57 -5.32 -27.42
C LEU A 66 2.16 -3.85 -27.43
N SER A 67 0.99 -3.56 -28.00
CA SER A 67 0.42 -2.21 -27.95
C SER A 67 0.06 -1.89 -26.50
N ARG A 68 0.51 -0.71 -26.06
CA ARG A 68 0.46 -0.27 -24.65
C ARG A 68 -0.64 0.77 -24.49
N ASP A 69 -1.84 0.50 -25.00
CA ASP A 69 -2.83 1.57 -25.10
C ASP A 69 -3.26 2.10 -23.72
N GLU A 70 -3.49 1.22 -22.72
CA GLU A 70 -3.80 1.67 -21.36
C GLU A 70 -3.28 0.68 -20.32
N TYR A 71 -2.40 1.14 -19.44
CA TYR A 71 -1.97 0.41 -18.25
C TYR A 71 -1.53 1.39 -17.17
N GLN A 72 -1.63 0.96 -15.93
CA GLN A 72 -1.02 1.63 -14.79
C GLN A 72 0.23 0.90 -14.34
N MET A 73 1.23 1.64 -13.90
CA MET A 73 2.42 1.08 -13.25
C MET A 73 2.25 1.21 -11.75
N ILE A 74 2.31 0.10 -11.05
CA ILE A 74 2.16 0.06 -9.60
C ILE A 74 3.44 -0.48 -8.98
N GLN A 75 3.94 0.24 -7.99
CA GLN A 75 4.93 -0.24 -7.04
C GLN A 75 4.20 -0.82 -5.83
N GLY A 76 4.62 -1.96 -5.32
CA GLY A 76 3.93 -2.56 -4.19
C GLY A 76 4.38 -3.98 -3.88
N VAL A 77 3.51 -4.74 -3.25
CA VAL A 77 3.70 -6.16 -2.97
C VAL A 77 2.75 -6.96 -3.84
N LEU A 78 3.32 -7.77 -4.74
CA LEU A 78 2.59 -8.69 -5.60
C LEU A 78 2.54 -10.07 -4.96
N GLN A 79 1.38 -10.70 -5.04
CA GLN A 79 1.21 -12.14 -4.82
C GLN A 79 0.20 -12.70 -5.82
N GLY A 80 0.25 -14.00 -6.09
CA GLY A 80 -0.68 -14.61 -7.04
C GLY A 80 -0.76 -16.11 -6.94
N GLN A 81 -1.90 -16.65 -7.35
CA GLN A 81 -2.12 -18.10 -7.41
C GLN A 81 -2.79 -18.45 -8.72
N THR A 82 -2.33 -19.55 -9.32
CA THR A 82 -2.95 -20.15 -10.50
C THR A 82 -3.65 -21.43 -10.08
N TYR A 83 -4.87 -21.56 -10.53
CA TYR A 83 -5.75 -22.67 -10.21
C TYR A 83 -6.10 -23.46 -11.46
N LYS A 84 -6.31 -24.76 -11.29
CA LYS A 84 -7.06 -25.59 -12.21
C LYS A 84 -8.43 -25.86 -11.59
N ALA A 85 -9.49 -25.45 -12.26
CA ALA A 85 -10.85 -25.78 -11.85
C ALA A 85 -11.13 -27.27 -12.03
N ASP A 86 -12.08 -27.79 -11.28
CA ASP A 86 -12.52 -29.19 -11.42
C ASP A 86 -12.91 -29.51 -12.87
N ASP A 87 -12.76 -30.75 -13.27
CA ASP A 87 -12.93 -31.19 -14.67
C ASP A 87 -14.31 -30.90 -15.26
N ASN A 88 -15.33 -30.76 -14.42
CA ASN A 88 -16.70 -30.41 -14.83
C ASN A 88 -16.98 -28.90 -14.79
N ALA A 89 -16.06 -28.08 -14.26
CA ALA A 89 -16.27 -26.66 -14.17
C ALA A 89 -16.12 -25.97 -15.52
N SER A 90 -16.99 -25.02 -15.77
CA SER A 90 -16.92 -24.17 -16.96
C SER A 90 -16.24 -22.83 -16.69
N LEU A 91 -15.79 -22.16 -17.75
CA LEU A 91 -15.23 -20.81 -17.65
C LEU A 91 -16.29 -19.81 -17.18
N GLU A 92 -17.52 -20.02 -17.57
CA GLU A 92 -18.69 -19.22 -17.21
C GLU A 92 -18.98 -19.29 -15.70
N GLU A 93 -18.79 -20.46 -15.09
CA GLU A 93 -18.93 -20.62 -13.63
C GLU A 93 -17.84 -19.87 -12.86
N VAL A 94 -16.60 -19.88 -13.35
CA VAL A 94 -15.51 -19.07 -12.77
C VAL A 94 -15.85 -17.59 -12.86
N MET A 95 -16.33 -17.11 -14.01
CA MET A 95 -16.75 -15.72 -14.19
C MET A 95 -17.93 -15.36 -13.28
N ALA A 96 -18.92 -16.23 -13.16
CA ALA A 96 -20.06 -16.00 -12.27
C ALA A 96 -19.65 -15.95 -10.79
N SER A 97 -18.69 -16.78 -10.38
CA SER A 97 -18.11 -16.72 -9.04
C SER A 97 -17.36 -15.40 -8.82
N LEU A 98 -16.55 -14.97 -9.78
CA LEU A 98 -15.87 -13.67 -9.72
C LEU A 98 -16.88 -12.51 -9.57
N ASN A 99 -17.91 -12.47 -10.42
CA ASN A 99 -18.92 -11.42 -10.38
C ASN A 99 -19.63 -11.34 -9.02
N ARG A 100 -19.90 -12.48 -8.37
CA ARG A 100 -20.43 -12.50 -6.99
C ARG A 100 -19.42 -11.97 -5.98
N ALA A 101 -18.16 -12.38 -6.10
CA ALA A 101 -17.11 -11.98 -5.15
C ALA A 101 -16.81 -10.48 -5.20
N VAL A 102 -16.90 -9.85 -6.38
CA VAL A 102 -16.60 -8.42 -6.57
C VAL A 102 -17.84 -7.52 -6.55
N ALA A 103 -19.03 -8.06 -6.35
CA ALA A 103 -20.29 -7.29 -6.39
C ALA A 103 -20.35 -6.16 -5.35
N GLN A 104 -19.59 -6.25 -4.27
CA GLN A 104 -19.50 -5.23 -3.23
C GLN A 104 -18.04 -5.03 -2.80
N GLY A 105 -17.67 -3.80 -2.50
CA GLY A 105 -16.36 -3.48 -1.95
C GLY A 105 -15.23 -3.36 -2.99
N TYR A 106 -15.56 -3.43 -4.28
CA TYR A 106 -14.60 -3.30 -5.37
C TYR A 106 -15.06 -2.29 -6.41
N GLU A 107 -14.11 -1.57 -6.98
CA GLU A 107 -14.28 -0.75 -8.17
C GLU A 107 -13.70 -1.54 -9.36
N GLY A 108 -14.55 -1.90 -10.32
CA GLY A 108 -14.11 -2.50 -11.58
C GLY A 108 -13.43 -1.46 -12.46
N LEU A 109 -12.19 -1.74 -12.88
CA LEU A 109 -11.41 -0.83 -13.72
C LEU A 109 -11.45 -1.22 -15.19
N PHE A 110 -11.38 -2.51 -15.48
CA PHE A 110 -11.47 -3.04 -16.84
C PHE A 110 -11.88 -4.51 -16.83
N GLU A 111 -12.65 -4.91 -17.84
CA GLU A 111 -12.99 -6.30 -18.09
C GLU A 111 -13.06 -6.60 -19.58
N CYS A 112 -12.81 -7.84 -19.94
CA CYS A 112 -13.01 -8.35 -21.29
C CYS A 112 -13.30 -9.85 -21.30
N VAL A 113 -13.94 -10.31 -22.37
CA VAL A 113 -14.28 -11.73 -22.58
C VAL A 113 -13.92 -12.14 -24.02
N GLY A 114 -13.46 -13.36 -24.15
CA GLY A 114 -13.15 -13.97 -25.44
C GLY A 114 -12.12 -13.20 -26.24
N ARG A 115 -12.33 -13.06 -27.53
CA ARG A 115 -11.44 -12.31 -28.43
C ARG A 115 -11.33 -10.83 -28.12
N GLY A 116 -12.26 -10.29 -27.34
CA GLY A 116 -12.20 -8.93 -26.82
C GLY A 116 -10.99 -8.67 -25.92
N CYS A 117 -10.43 -9.72 -25.29
CA CYS A 117 -9.22 -9.61 -24.46
C CYS A 117 -7.92 -9.54 -25.26
N GLY A 118 -7.95 -9.87 -26.56
CA GLY A 118 -6.77 -9.93 -27.42
C GLY A 118 -6.03 -11.26 -27.32
N SER A 119 -4.70 -11.23 -27.39
CA SER A 119 -3.88 -12.44 -27.47
C SER A 119 -3.80 -13.22 -26.15
N SER A 120 -4.39 -14.40 -26.12
CA SER A 120 -4.29 -15.34 -24.98
C SER A 120 -2.85 -15.77 -24.71
N ASN A 121 -2.01 -15.89 -25.75
CA ASN A 121 -0.60 -16.21 -25.59
C ASN A 121 0.15 -15.12 -24.82
N GLU A 122 -0.13 -13.85 -25.11
CA GLU A 122 0.51 -12.72 -24.42
C GLU A 122 0.04 -12.62 -22.96
N TRP A 123 -1.24 -12.85 -22.70
CA TRP A 123 -1.74 -12.93 -21.32
C TRP A 123 -1.02 -14.03 -20.53
N ALA A 124 -0.99 -15.25 -21.05
CA ALA A 124 -0.42 -16.40 -20.37
C ALA A 124 1.09 -16.26 -20.14
N ASN A 125 1.85 -15.88 -21.16
CA ASN A 125 3.32 -15.97 -21.14
C ASN A 125 3.99 -14.63 -20.84
N ALA A 126 3.54 -13.51 -21.42
CA ALA A 126 4.20 -12.22 -21.26
C ALA A 126 3.69 -11.44 -20.03
N VAL A 127 2.40 -11.56 -19.69
CA VAL A 127 1.82 -10.87 -18.53
C VAL A 127 1.98 -11.70 -17.28
N PHE A 128 1.44 -12.91 -17.26
CA PHE A 128 1.40 -13.72 -16.04
C PHE A 128 2.57 -14.71 -15.90
N GLY A 129 3.36 -14.96 -16.94
CA GLY A 129 4.43 -15.95 -16.91
C GLY A 129 3.94 -17.39 -16.64
N GLN A 130 2.67 -17.68 -17.00
CA GLN A 130 1.98 -18.92 -16.65
C GLN A 130 1.45 -19.62 -17.90
N PRO A 131 2.27 -20.49 -18.55
CA PRO A 131 1.85 -21.17 -19.79
C PRO A 131 0.60 -22.05 -19.64
N LYS A 132 0.25 -22.47 -18.43
CA LYS A 132 -0.98 -23.21 -18.13
C LYS A 132 -2.25 -22.40 -18.43
N LEU A 133 -2.15 -21.07 -18.44
CA LEU A 133 -3.24 -20.15 -18.76
C LEU A 133 -3.48 -19.99 -20.26
N TYR A 134 -2.62 -20.52 -21.13
CA TYR A 134 -2.79 -20.40 -22.57
C TYR A 134 -3.94 -21.27 -23.08
N GLY A 135 -4.87 -20.66 -23.80
CA GLY A 135 -6.02 -21.30 -24.46
C GLY A 135 -6.42 -20.55 -25.73
N PRO A 136 -7.46 -21.01 -26.45
CA PRO A 136 -8.03 -20.27 -27.57
C PRO A 136 -8.52 -18.89 -27.13
N GLU A 137 -8.29 -17.86 -27.96
CA GLU A 137 -8.71 -16.49 -27.66
C GLU A 137 -10.23 -16.33 -27.44
N SER A 138 -11.02 -17.23 -27.99
CA SER A 138 -12.49 -17.22 -27.84
C SER A 138 -12.93 -17.69 -26.42
N THR A 139 -12.05 -18.34 -25.66
CA THR A 139 -12.35 -18.97 -24.39
C THR A 139 -11.45 -18.46 -23.28
N GLN A 140 -11.42 -17.15 -23.10
CA GLN A 140 -10.67 -16.45 -22.07
C GLN A 140 -11.50 -15.29 -21.49
N PHE A 141 -11.12 -14.83 -20.32
CA PHE A 141 -11.59 -13.57 -19.75
C PHE A 141 -10.47 -12.92 -18.94
N TYR A 142 -10.57 -11.63 -18.77
CA TYR A 142 -9.74 -10.87 -17.83
C TYR A 142 -10.62 -9.84 -17.11
N TRP A 143 -10.39 -9.69 -15.84
CA TRP A 143 -11.00 -8.66 -15.01
C TRP A 143 -9.91 -8.05 -14.11
N VAL A 144 -9.98 -6.76 -13.94
CA VAL A 144 -9.18 -6.02 -12.97
C VAL A 144 -10.02 -5.00 -12.25
N GLY A 145 -9.83 -4.93 -10.95
CA GLY A 145 -10.51 -3.98 -10.08
C GLY A 145 -9.67 -3.63 -8.86
N LYS A 146 -10.20 -2.71 -8.07
CA LYS A 146 -9.55 -2.16 -6.90
C LYS A 146 -10.46 -2.32 -5.69
N ALA A 147 -9.95 -2.88 -4.61
CA ALA A 147 -10.68 -2.96 -3.36
C ALA A 147 -10.79 -1.57 -2.73
N LEU A 148 -12.00 -1.11 -2.45
CA LEU A 148 -12.28 0.27 -1.99
C LEU A 148 -11.63 0.59 -0.63
N GLN A 149 -11.58 -0.39 0.28
CA GLN A 149 -11.03 -0.19 1.63
C GLN A 149 -9.50 -0.23 1.68
N THR A 150 -8.90 -1.20 0.98
CA THR A 150 -7.44 -1.45 1.06
C THR A 150 -6.67 -0.85 -0.11
N GLN A 151 -7.38 -0.34 -1.11
CA GLN A 151 -6.78 0.15 -2.36
C GLN A 151 -5.97 -0.92 -3.11
N THR A 152 -6.08 -2.20 -2.72
CA THR A 152 -5.42 -3.34 -3.36
C THR A 152 -6.00 -3.57 -4.75
N TYR A 153 -5.13 -3.69 -5.75
CA TYR A 153 -5.53 -4.12 -7.08
C TYR A 153 -5.66 -5.64 -7.11
N TRP A 154 -6.73 -6.11 -7.74
CA TRP A 154 -7.00 -7.51 -7.96
C TRP A 154 -7.15 -7.76 -9.45
N LEU A 155 -6.41 -8.76 -9.94
CA LEU A 155 -6.42 -9.17 -11.33
C LEU A 155 -6.85 -10.63 -11.39
N VAL A 156 -7.82 -10.92 -12.24
CA VAL A 156 -8.28 -12.28 -12.49
C VAL A 156 -8.26 -12.54 -13.99
N TYR A 157 -7.52 -13.55 -14.38
CA TYR A 157 -7.51 -14.03 -15.76
C TYR A 157 -7.85 -15.50 -15.78
N GLY A 158 -8.71 -15.92 -16.71
CA GLY A 158 -9.05 -17.31 -16.87
C GLY A 158 -9.14 -17.70 -18.35
N SER A 159 -8.85 -18.96 -18.61
CA SER A 159 -8.99 -19.54 -19.94
C SER A 159 -9.40 -21.01 -19.89
N LYS A 160 -10.16 -21.43 -20.92
CA LYS A 160 -10.43 -22.83 -21.19
C LYS A 160 -9.52 -23.32 -22.30
N ARG A 161 -8.66 -24.27 -21.97
CA ARG A 161 -7.68 -24.83 -22.91
C ARG A 161 -8.33 -25.74 -23.94
N SER A 162 -7.60 -26.07 -25.01
CA SER A 162 -8.09 -26.99 -26.05
C SER A 162 -8.43 -28.40 -25.52
N ASN A 163 -7.79 -28.83 -24.44
CA ASN A 163 -8.11 -30.09 -23.74
C ASN A 163 -9.31 -29.96 -22.79
N LYS A 164 -10.06 -28.87 -22.86
CA LYS A 164 -11.23 -28.51 -22.06
C LYS A 164 -10.93 -28.14 -20.60
N ALA A 165 -9.72 -28.30 -20.08
CA ALA A 165 -9.36 -27.89 -18.72
C ALA A 165 -9.46 -26.38 -18.58
N VAL A 166 -10.09 -25.92 -17.50
CA VAL A 166 -10.20 -24.50 -17.15
C VAL A 166 -9.11 -24.16 -16.15
N HIS A 167 -8.31 -23.14 -16.47
CA HIS A 167 -7.34 -22.59 -15.55
C HIS A 167 -7.64 -21.12 -15.34
N PHE A 168 -7.44 -20.65 -14.12
CA PHE A 168 -7.55 -19.23 -13.81
C PHE A 168 -6.47 -18.81 -12.82
N ARG A 169 -6.13 -17.54 -12.85
CA ARG A 169 -5.16 -16.92 -11.95
C ARG A 169 -5.80 -15.75 -11.25
N VAL A 170 -5.53 -15.66 -9.96
CA VAL A 170 -5.87 -14.52 -9.12
C VAL A 170 -4.56 -13.90 -8.66
N GLU A 171 -4.36 -12.63 -8.96
CA GLU A 171 -3.23 -11.83 -8.45
C GLU A 171 -3.74 -10.67 -7.63
N SER A 172 -3.00 -10.31 -6.60
CA SER A 172 -3.19 -9.06 -5.89
C SER A 172 -1.90 -8.24 -5.88
N VAL A 173 -2.05 -6.93 -6.02
CA VAL A 173 -0.98 -5.97 -5.82
C VAL A 173 -1.42 -4.99 -4.74
N VAL A 174 -0.79 -5.08 -3.58
CA VAL A 174 -0.96 -4.08 -2.53
C VAL A 174 -0.03 -2.92 -2.86
N PRO A 175 -0.55 -1.73 -3.21
CA PRO A 175 0.30 -0.60 -3.54
C PRO A 175 1.21 -0.25 -2.36
N ALA A 176 2.46 0.03 -2.65
CA ALA A 176 3.32 0.64 -1.65
C ALA A 176 2.73 2.00 -1.25
N ALA A 177 2.83 2.32 0.03
CA ALA A 177 2.52 3.68 0.46
C ALA A 177 3.37 4.66 -0.36
N PRO A 178 2.81 5.78 -0.82
CA PRO A 178 3.58 6.77 -1.53
C PRO A 178 4.79 7.17 -0.67
N SER A 179 5.98 7.19 -1.28
CA SER A 179 7.19 7.64 -0.58
C SER A 179 6.98 9.05 -0.02
N LEU A 180 7.71 9.40 1.03
CA LEU A 180 7.65 10.72 1.64
C LEU A 180 7.92 11.82 0.59
N LYS A 181 8.85 11.57 -0.33
CA LYS A 181 9.11 12.43 -1.49
C LYS A 181 7.86 12.62 -2.36
N SER A 182 7.19 11.53 -2.75
CA SER A 182 5.98 11.62 -3.59
C SER A 182 4.85 12.38 -2.90
N ARG A 183 4.66 12.14 -1.60
CA ARG A 183 3.69 12.85 -0.76
C ARG A 183 3.99 14.34 -0.68
N LEU A 184 5.26 14.69 -0.48
CA LEU A 184 5.71 16.08 -0.39
C LEU A 184 5.50 16.82 -1.72
N PHE A 185 5.94 16.22 -2.82
CA PHE A 185 5.80 16.86 -4.14
C PHE A 185 4.34 17.08 -4.53
N ALA A 186 3.47 16.10 -4.34
CA ALA A 186 2.05 16.24 -4.60
C ALA A 186 1.41 17.32 -3.71
N ALA A 187 1.65 17.25 -2.40
CA ALA A 187 1.06 18.19 -1.45
C ALA A 187 1.53 19.63 -1.67
N PHE A 188 2.79 19.84 -1.95
CA PHE A 188 3.34 21.17 -2.22
C PHE A 188 2.84 21.76 -3.53
N SER A 189 2.66 20.92 -4.56
CA SER A 189 2.13 21.39 -5.86
C SER A 189 0.64 21.72 -5.81
N GLU A 190 -0.13 21.00 -4.99
CA GLU A 190 -1.60 21.14 -4.96
C GLU A 190 -2.07 22.05 -3.82
N LEU A 191 -1.47 21.93 -2.64
CA LEU A 191 -1.98 22.53 -1.41
C LEU A 191 -1.07 23.60 -0.83
N GLY A 192 0.23 23.60 -1.17
CA GLY A 192 1.23 24.46 -0.56
C GLY A 192 1.66 24.03 0.85
N TYR A 193 1.18 22.89 1.35
CA TYR A 193 1.61 22.33 2.63
C TYR A 193 1.53 20.80 2.64
N LEU A 194 2.35 20.17 3.48
CA LEU A 194 2.29 18.74 3.80
C LEU A 194 2.18 18.56 5.31
N ARG A 195 1.25 17.71 5.72
CA ARG A 195 1.07 17.32 7.12
C ARG A 195 1.47 15.87 7.31
N LEU A 196 2.30 15.61 8.31
CA LEU A 196 2.82 14.29 8.65
C LEU A 196 2.52 13.98 10.12
N ALA A 197 2.15 12.75 10.44
CA ALA A 197 2.19 12.28 11.82
C ALA A 197 3.64 12.29 12.32
N TRP A 198 3.87 12.62 13.60
CA TRP A 198 5.23 12.63 14.14
C TRP A 198 5.89 11.26 14.03
N SER A 199 5.11 10.18 14.20
CA SER A 199 5.59 8.81 14.00
C SER A 199 6.10 8.51 12.58
N ASP A 200 5.61 9.22 11.55
CA ASP A 200 6.08 9.07 10.17
C ASP A 200 7.38 9.83 9.91
N VAL A 201 7.72 10.77 10.80
CA VAL A 201 8.92 11.63 10.70
C VAL A 201 10.10 11.00 11.41
N VAL A 202 9.87 10.46 12.61
CA VAL A 202 10.91 9.83 13.42
C VAL A 202 11.53 8.64 12.70
N GLY A 203 12.84 8.71 12.47
CA GLY A 203 13.58 7.69 11.71
C GLY A 203 13.53 7.86 10.18
N SER A 204 12.83 8.90 9.70
CA SER A 204 12.73 9.24 8.27
C SER A 204 13.27 10.65 7.96
N GLU A 205 14.02 11.24 8.88
CA GLU A 205 14.53 12.63 8.78
C GLU A 205 15.40 12.83 7.54
N LEU A 206 16.23 11.84 7.21
CA LEU A 206 17.08 11.88 6.03
C LEU A 206 16.27 11.85 4.73
N GLU A 207 15.25 10.97 4.65
CA GLU A 207 14.35 10.91 3.48
C GLU A 207 13.59 12.23 3.31
N LEU A 208 13.14 12.83 4.41
CA LEU A 208 12.47 14.13 4.40
C LEU A 208 13.41 15.25 3.94
N ALA A 209 14.66 15.26 4.41
CA ALA A 209 15.68 16.21 4.00
C ALA A 209 16.00 16.09 2.50
N GLU A 210 16.15 14.86 2.00
CA GLU A 210 16.39 14.60 0.58
C GLU A 210 15.21 15.06 -0.29
N ALA A 211 13.99 14.77 0.15
CA ALA A 211 12.78 15.17 -0.57
C ALA A 211 12.63 16.69 -0.63
N LEU A 212 12.83 17.36 0.49
CA LEU A 212 12.80 18.84 0.58
C LEU A 212 13.92 19.47 -0.24
N GLY A 213 15.16 18.99 -0.11
CA GLY A 213 16.30 19.50 -0.88
C GLY A 213 16.07 19.40 -2.38
N LEU A 214 15.58 18.27 -2.84
CA LEU A 214 15.26 18.06 -4.25
C LEU A 214 14.14 18.99 -4.73
N TRP A 215 13.08 19.14 -3.92
CA TRP A 215 11.97 20.02 -4.23
C TRP A 215 12.44 21.48 -4.34
N CYS A 216 13.24 21.93 -3.39
CA CYS A 216 13.82 23.27 -3.38
C CYS A 216 14.69 23.54 -4.62
N THR A 217 15.60 22.63 -4.93
CA THR A 217 16.48 22.76 -6.12
C THR A 217 15.68 22.87 -7.41
N GLN A 218 14.58 22.13 -7.54
CA GLN A 218 13.75 22.16 -8.73
C GLN A 218 12.90 23.43 -8.86
N HIS A 219 12.41 23.99 -7.75
CA HIS A 219 11.44 25.09 -7.79
C HIS A 219 12.06 26.46 -7.54
N LEU A 220 13.26 26.54 -6.93
CA LEU A 220 14.01 27.79 -6.82
C LEU A 220 14.59 28.27 -8.17
N ASN A 221 14.80 27.34 -9.11
CA ASN A 221 15.41 27.64 -10.42
C ASN A 221 14.40 27.89 -11.55
N GLU A 222 13.09 27.76 -11.30
CA GLU A 222 12.06 28.02 -12.31
C GLU A 222 11.17 29.22 -11.94
N PRO A 223 11.35 30.39 -12.58
CA PRO A 223 10.48 31.55 -12.37
C PRO A 223 9.11 31.43 -13.09
N ALA A 224 8.68 30.23 -13.48
CA ALA A 224 7.58 30.04 -14.41
C ALA A 224 6.15 30.28 -13.80
N SER A 225 5.98 30.38 -12.49
CA SER A 225 4.66 30.55 -11.88
C SER A 225 4.38 31.88 -11.18
N GLY A 226 5.33 32.80 -11.17
CA GLY A 226 5.14 34.13 -10.53
C GLY A 226 5.05 34.11 -9.00
N ALA A 227 5.02 32.95 -8.39
CA ALA A 227 5.03 32.79 -6.92
C ALA A 227 6.46 32.46 -6.48
N TYR A 228 7.16 33.45 -5.93
CA TYR A 228 8.44 33.21 -5.29
C TYR A 228 8.22 32.51 -3.95
N ILE A 229 8.44 31.19 -3.89
CA ILE A 229 8.49 30.51 -2.60
C ILE A 229 9.75 30.98 -1.91
N ARG A 230 9.58 31.76 -0.85
CA ARG A 230 10.69 32.34 -0.12
C ARG A 230 11.14 31.49 1.06
N GLN A 231 10.24 30.66 1.59
CA GLN A 231 10.50 29.97 2.84
C GLN A 231 9.70 28.68 2.99
N VAL A 232 10.33 27.67 3.56
CA VAL A 232 9.63 26.47 4.09
C VAL A 232 9.59 26.60 5.60
N VAL A 233 8.39 26.46 6.16
CA VAL A 233 8.19 26.51 7.62
C VAL A 233 7.94 25.09 8.13
N LEU A 234 8.69 24.68 9.16
CA LEU A 234 8.46 23.45 9.90
C LEU A 234 7.72 23.81 11.20
N ALA A 235 6.46 23.44 11.30
CA ALA A 235 5.65 23.67 12.49
C ALA A 235 5.36 22.34 13.19
N VAL A 236 5.85 22.17 14.42
CA VAL A 236 5.63 20.96 15.21
C VAL A 236 4.52 21.20 16.23
N THR A 237 3.54 20.29 16.20
CA THR A 237 2.43 20.27 17.16
C THR A 237 2.53 18.99 17.99
N GLY A 238 2.27 19.09 19.29
CA GLY A 238 2.33 17.95 20.21
C GLY A 238 2.80 18.40 21.60
N GLY A 239 3.28 17.48 22.38
CA GLY A 239 3.87 17.72 23.69
C GLY A 239 3.18 16.96 24.82
N ASP A 240 3.86 16.89 25.96
CA ASP A 240 3.38 16.21 27.16
C ASP A 240 2.11 16.88 27.69
N VAL A 241 1.09 16.07 27.97
CA VAL A 241 -0.19 16.51 28.54
C VAL A 241 -0.07 17.13 29.93
N THR A 242 1.05 16.89 30.61
CA THR A 242 1.31 17.38 31.96
C THR A 242 1.99 18.76 31.99
N LEU A 243 2.51 19.22 30.85
CA LEU A 243 3.19 20.50 30.74
C LEU A 243 2.20 21.68 30.62
N ALA A 244 2.62 22.82 31.15
CA ALA A 244 1.91 24.09 30.92
C ALA A 244 1.94 24.43 29.42
N PRO A 245 0.93 25.12 28.88
CA PRO A 245 0.84 25.44 27.43
C PRO A 245 2.10 26.12 26.88
N SER A 246 2.73 27.04 27.62
CA SER A 246 3.97 27.72 27.24
C SER A 246 5.15 26.75 27.14
N ALA A 247 5.26 25.83 28.09
CA ALA A 247 6.32 24.82 28.11
C ALA A 247 6.17 23.84 26.93
N GLY A 248 4.92 23.54 26.54
CA GLY A 248 4.65 22.72 25.36
C GLY A 248 5.07 23.40 24.05
N VAL A 249 4.92 24.73 23.95
CA VAL A 249 5.41 25.50 22.78
C VAL A 249 6.94 25.47 22.72
N ASP A 250 7.62 25.65 23.87
CA ASP A 250 9.08 25.61 23.90
C ASP A 250 9.62 24.22 23.57
N GLU A 251 8.97 23.15 24.05
CA GLU A 251 9.33 21.77 23.71
C GLU A 251 9.18 21.49 22.21
N THR A 252 8.04 21.81 21.62
CA THR A 252 7.79 21.59 20.19
C THR A 252 8.68 22.47 19.32
N GLY A 253 9.01 23.68 19.77
CA GLY A 253 9.99 24.55 19.12
C GLY A 253 11.40 23.96 19.12
N ARG A 254 11.81 23.34 20.23
CA ARG A 254 13.09 22.63 20.32
C ARG A 254 13.11 21.43 19.38
N LEU A 255 12.06 20.60 19.35
CA LEU A 255 11.94 19.45 18.45
C LEU A 255 11.99 19.89 16.97
N ALA A 256 11.30 20.96 16.60
CA ALA A 256 11.35 21.51 15.26
C ALA A 256 12.76 21.97 14.89
N SER A 257 13.47 22.61 15.81
CA SER A 257 14.84 23.09 15.61
C SER A 257 15.86 21.96 15.51
N GLU A 258 15.71 20.92 16.33
CA GLU A 258 16.53 19.70 16.26
C GLU A 258 16.31 18.94 14.94
N LEU A 259 15.06 18.80 14.51
CA LEU A 259 14.73 18.20 13.23
C LEU A 259 15.41 18.97 12.07
N LEU A 260 15.27 20.29 12.05
CA LEU A 260 15.92 21.12 11.05
C LEU A 260 17.45 20.99 11.09
N ALA A 261 18.05 20.99 12.27
CA ALA A 261 19.49 20.83 12.44
C ALA A 261 19.98 19.49 11.89
N ASN A 262 19.27 18.39 12.18
CA ASN A 262 19.58 17.07 11.65
C ASN A 262 19.46 17.02 10.13
N MET A 263 18.40 17.60 9.58
CA MET A 263 18.19 17.67 8.12
C MET A 263 19.25 18.50 7.40
N THR A 264 19.69 19.62 7.99
CA THR A 264 20.68 20.52 7.37
C THR A 264 22.11 20.05 7.53
N ALA A 265 22.44 19.37 8.64
CA ALA A 265 23.79 18.86 8.92
C ALA A 265 24.26 17.87 7.85
N GLU A 266 23.36 17.12 7.26
CA GLU A 266 23.71 16.07 6.30
C GLU A 266 23.75 16.51 4.84
N ARG A 267 23.02 17.57 4.44
CA ARG A 267 22.88 17.87 2.99
C ARG A 267 22.78 19.33 2.59
N GLY A 268 22.97 20.29 3.42
CA GLY A 268 22.91 21.70 3.01
C GLY A 268 21.64 22.02 2.19
N LEU A 269 20.53 22.37 2.84
CA LEU A 269 19.30 22.71 2.12
C LEU A 269 19.42 24.09 1.48
N GLU A 270 19.11 24.20 0.20
CA GLU A 270 19.16 25.45 -0.56
C GLU A 270 17.96 26.37 -0.28
N CYS A 271 16.90 25.87 0.35
CA CYS A 271 15.77 26.69 0.78
C CYS A 271 16.05 27.44 2.07
N GLN A 272 15.49 28.64 2.17
CA GLN A 272 15.37 29.30 3.47
C GLN A 272 14.31 28.56 4.30
N MET A 273 14.71 28.11 5.49
CA MET A 273 13.84 27.35 6.39
C MET A 273 13.68 28.07 7.72
N SER A 274 12.51 27.94 8.31
CA SER A 274 12.26 28.38 9.69
C SER A 274 11.46 27.32 10.45
N THR A 275 11.51 27.40 11.78
CA THR A 275 10.87 26.44 12.67
C THR A 275 9.94 27.12 13.63
N PHE A 276 8.82 26.49 13.93
CA PHE A 276 7.85 26.93 14.94
C PHE A 276 7.39 25.77 15.79
N GLY A 277 7.34 25.99 17.10
CA GLY A 277 6.64 25.12 18.02
C GLY A 277 5.23 25.65 18.24
N LEU A 278 4.24 24.82 18.02
CA LEU A 278 2.83 25.19 18.21
C LEU A 278 2.24 24.65 19.52
N GLY A 279 3.03 23.86 20.27
CA GLY A 279 2.55 23.20 21.47
C GLY A 279 1.35 22.30 21.18
N ARG A 280 0.49 22.13 22.19
CA ARG A 280 -0.74 21.35 22.05
C ARG A 280 -1.84 22.19 21.44
N LEU A 281 -2.20 21.86 20.22
CA LEU A 281 -3.42 22.36 19.62
C LEU A 281 -4.60 21.47 20.01
N ALA A 282 -5.81 22.04 19.97
CA ALA A 282 -7.03 21.27 20.16
C ALA A 282 -7.07 20.09 19.14
N PRO A 283 -7.53 18.91 19.58
CA PRO A 283 -7.69 17.78 18.67
C PRO A 283 -8.60 18.19 17.52
N ILE A 284 -8.15 17.90 16.31
CA ILE A 284 -8.97 18.07 15.09
C ILE A 284 -9.31 16.66 14.65
N GLU A 285 -10.59 16.40 14.43
CA GLU A 285 -11.06 15.09 13.99
C GLU A 285 -10.33 14.65 12.72
N GLY A 286 -9.83 13.42 12.73
CA GLY A 286 -9.06 12.84 11.61
C GLY A 286 -7.60 13.28 11.50
N LEU A 287 -7.09 14.10 12.41
CA LEU A 287 -5.67 14.52 12.41
C LEU A 287 -4.89 13.96 13.60
N PRO A 288 -3.60 13.59 13.39
CA PRO A 288 -2.73 13.20 14.49
C PRO A 288 -2.56 14.33 15.52
N SER A 289 -2.55 13.97 16.80
CA SER A 289 -2.29 14.93 17.89
C SER A 289 -0.85 15.43 17.89
N GLU A 290 0.08 14.56 17.49
CA GLU A 290 1.49 14.89 17.31
C GLU A 290 1.80 14.85 15.82
N ARG A 291 2.23 15.99 15.26
CA ARG A 291 2.43 16.12 13.82
C ARG A 291 3.47 17.20 13.48
N LEU A 292 4.02 17.03 12.29
CA LEU A 292 4.82 18.03 11.59
C LEU A 292 3.99 18.60 10.45
N ASP A 293 3.81 19.90 10.40
CA ASP A 293 3.27 20.65 9.26
C ASP A 293 4.43 21.34 8.53
N LEU A 294 4.63 20.98 7.26
CA LEU A 294 5.55 21.66 6.34
C LEU A 294 4.73 22.63 5.50
N ILE A 295 5.05 23.89 5.55
CA ILE A 295 4.24 24.96 4.94
C ILE A 295 5.14 25.78 4.01
N LEU A 296 4.68 25.99 2.77
CA LEU A 296 5.32 26.90 1.84
C LEU A 296 4.78 28.33 2.06
N LEU A 297 5.67 29.26 2.28
CA LEU A 297 5.32 30.68 2.34
C LEU A 297 5.82 31.39 1.08
N PRO A 298 4.99 32.28 0.49
CA PRO A 298 5.32 33.08 -0.68
C PRO A 298 6.42 34.11 -0.42
#